data_5e3ec69078f4ab6f962e32b2977a33f9
#
_entry.id   5e3ec69078f4ab6f962e32b2977a33f9
#
_cell.length_a   1.000
_cell.length_b   1.000
_cell.length_c   1.000
_cell.angle_alpha   90.00
_cell.angle_beta   90.00
_cell.angle_gamma   90.00
#
_symmetry.space_group_name_H-M   'P 1'
#
loop_
_entity.id
_entity.type
_entity.pdbx_description
1 polymer ?
#
loop_
_entity_poly.entity_id
_entity_poly.type
_entity_poly.pdbx_seq_one_letter_code
_entity_poly.pdbx_strand_id
1 'polypeptide(L)'
;LNYGTAEDRLYSSFVVAVYDGSQYTIVSNEMYVTNPESLAKYTDAYQDGLTKKGLLIQNTTFGLDDAFDLGVKHVIVNIPFNHILGTGIDYVYDGKTYHFSSEVVATYDNTIRSMSEKNMIVTAVLLNGWNANTPELFYPGLTEQPSNVATYYGFHVSTQEGYDTLRAIAAFLADRYGSINS
;
A
#
# COMPACT_ATOMS: atom_id res chain seq x y z
N LEU A 1 20.61 7.48 -5.28
CA LEU A 1 19.50 6.99 -4.43
C LEU A 1 19.26 5.49 -4.58
N ASN A 2 19.80 4.86 -5.61
CA ASN A 2 19.62 3.42 -5.93
C ASN A 2 18.13 3.00 -5.99
N TYR A 3 17.29 3.87 -6.52
CA TYR A 3 15.85 3.67 -6.58
C TYR A 3 15.46 2.35 -7.26
N GLY A 4 14.55 1.61 -6.66
CA GLY A 4 14.08 0.32 -7.16
C GLY A 4 15.07 -0.84 -6.99
N THR A 5 16.12 -0.69 -6.20
CA THR A 5 17.08 -1.76 -5.87
C THR A 5 17.00 -2.13 -4.37
N ALA A 6 17.66 -3.21 -3.97
CA ALA A 6 17.77 -3.58 -2.55
C ALA A 6 18.45 -2.50 -1.68
N GLU A 7 19.18 -1.58 -2.31
CA GLU A 7 19.84 -0.43 -1.64
C GLU A 7 19.09 0.87 -1.83
N ASP A 8 17.78 0.81 -2.12
CA ASP A 8 16.95 2.00 -2.29
C ASP A 8 16.97 2.89 -1.04
N ARG A 9 17.31 4.15 -1.24
CA ARG A 9 17.43 5.16 -0.17
C ARG A 9 16.47 6.34 -0.37
N LEU A 10 15.43 6.17 -1.19
CA LEU A 10 14.49 7.25 -1.49
C LEU A 10 13.87 7.84 -0.21
N TYR A 11 13.56 6.98 0.75
CA TYR A 11 12.94 7.35 2.02
C TYR A 11 13.95 7.44 3.19
N SER A 12 15.24 7.38 2.91
CA SER A 12 16.27 7.59 3.95
C SER A 12 16.44 9.07 4.25
N SER A 13 16.81 9.39 5.49
CA SER A 13 17.29 10.73 5.82
C SER A 13 18.74 10.90 5.38
N PHE A 14 19.10 12.11 5.00
CA PHE A 14 20.45 12.50 4.58
C PHE A 14 20.93 13.64 5.44
N VAL A 15 22.21 13.64 5.76
CA VAL A 15 22.89 14.72 6.46
C VAL A 15 24.12 15.16 5.68
N VAL A 16 24.52 16.41 5.84
CA VAL A 16 25.84 16.87 5.39
C VAL A 16 26.82 16.66 6.53
N ALA A 17 27.93 16.01 6.24
CA ALA A 17 29.03 15.83 7.19
C ALA A 17 30.34 16.29 6.60
N VAL A 18 31.21 16.87 7.44
CA VAL A 18 32.58 17.28 7.10
C VAL A 18 33.55 16.25 7.63
N TYR A 19 34.46 15.80 6.78
CA TYR A 19 35.55 14.90 7.17
C TYR A 19 36.82 15.72 7.49
N ASP A 20 37.38 15.54 8.67
CA ASP A 20 38.56 16.25 9.14
C ASP A 20 39.90 15.51 8.89
N GLY A 21 39.84 14.34 8.24
CA GLY A 21 40.95 13.43 8.00
C GLY A 21 40.98 12.23 8.94
N SER A 22 40.13 12.20 9.98
CA SER A 22 40.03 11.11 10.93
C SER A 22 38.56 10.66 11.17
N GLN A 23 37.61 11.62 11.23
CA GLN A 23 36.21 11.37 11.52
C GLN A 23 35.27 12.30 10.74
N TYR A 24 34.00 11.85 10.64
CA TYR A 24 32.92 12.67 10.08
C TYR A 24 32.20 13.44 11.19
N THR A 25 31.99 14.72 11.00
CA THR A 25 31.17 15.57 11.87
C THR A 25 29.94 16.04 11.11
N ILE A 26 28.73 15.75 11.62
CA ILE A 26 27.47 16.18 11.02
C ILE A 26 27.33 17.70 11.22
N VAL A 27 27.08 18.43 10.12
CA VAL A 27 26.97 19.89 10.09
C VAL A 27 25.63 20.41 9.58
N SER A 28 24.69 19.52 9.34
CA SER A 28 23.31 19.89 8.93
C SER A 28 22.25 19.15 9.76
N ASN A 29 21.01 19.64 9.69
CA ASN A 29 19.86 18.85 10.12
C ASN A 29 19.61 17.69 9.15
N GLU A 30 18.85 16.70 9.58
CA GLU A 30 18.34 15.63 8.72
C GLU A 30 17.42 16.22 7.64
N MET A 31 17.58 15.75 6.42
CA MET A 31 16.79 16.13 5.26
C MET A 31 16.32 14.86 4.54
N TYR A 32 15.13 14.92 3.99
CA TYR A 32 14.58 13.87 3.14
C TYR A 32 14.52 14.35 1.69
N VAL A 33 14.39 13.42 0.75
CA VAL A 33 14.09 13.77 -0.64
C VAL A 33 12.72 14.46 -0.69
N THR A 34 12.70 15.67 -1.25
CA THR A 34 11.48 16.52 -1.28
C THR A 34 10.70 16.44 -2.58
N ASN A 35 11.25 15.73 -3.58
CA ASN A 35 10.64 15.55 -4.90
C ASN A 35 10.72 14.08 -5.36
N PRO A 36 10.21 13.13 -4.56
CA PRO A 36 10.26 11.71 -4.89
C PRO A 36 9.52 11.39 -6.18
N GLU A 37 8.52 12.16 -6.55
CA GLU A 37 7.75 12.05 -7.77
C GLU A 37 8.61 12.14 -9.03
N SER A 38 9.77 12.79 -8.99
CA SER A 38 10.69 12.85 -10.13
C SER A 38 11.30 11.49 -10.50
N LEU A 39 11.20 10.51 -9.60
CA LEU A 39 11.63 9.13 -9.79
C LEU A 39 10.45 8.18 -9.98
N ALA A 40 9.23 8.70 -10.03
CA ALA A 40 8.04 7.87 -10.17
C ALA A 40 8.09 7.09 -11.49
N LYS A 41 7.82 5.78 -11.41
CA LYS A 41 7.70 4.89 -12.56
C LYS A 41 6.48 5.27 -13.43
N TYR A 42 5.45 5.83 -12.81
CA TYR A 42 4.20 6.24 -13.42
C TYR A 42 4.09 7.76 -13.32
N THR A 43 3.87 8.41 -14.46
CA THR A 43 3.80 9.87 -14.60
C THR A 43 2.38 10.37 -14.89
N ASP A 44 1.39 9.56 -14.61
CA ASP A 44 -0.01 9.95 -14.78
C ASP A 44 -0.33 11.16 -13.90
N ALA A 45 -0.75 12.23 -14.54
CA ALA A 45 -1.09 13.45 -13.81
C ALA A 45 -2.29 13.17 -12.89
N TYR A 46 -2.12 13.44 -11.60
CA TYR A 46 -3.23 13.49 -10.68
C TYR A 46 -4.26 14.50 -11.18
N GLN A 47 -5.45 14.03 -11.49
CA GLN A 47 -6.54 14.91 -11.88
C GLN A 47 -7.22 15.42 -10.60
N ASP A 48 -7.05 16.70 -10.32
CA ASP A 48 -7.82 17.36 -9.27
C ASP A 48 -9.31 17.19 -9.55
N GLY A 49 -9.99 16.48 -8.68
CA GLY A 49 -11.42 16.33 -8.77
C GLY A 49 -12.12 17.69 -8.60
N LEU A 50 -13.06 18.01 -9.47
CA LEU A 50 -13.87 19.22 -9.38
C LEU A 50 -14.73 19.27 -8.10
N THR A 51 -14.74 18.22 -7.31
CA THR A 51 -15.51 18.10 -6.07
C THR A 51 -14.68 17.38 -4.99
N LYS A 52 -14.84 17.84 -3.74
CA LYS A 52 -14.29 17.17 -2.56
C LYS A 52 -15.18 16.05 -2.01
N LYS A 53 -16.28 15.71 -2.71
CA LYS A 53 -17.15 14.62 -2.30
C LYS A 53 -16.46 13.29 -2.53
N GLY A 54 -16.39 12.48 -1.49
CA GLY A 54 -15.87 11.11 -1.52
C GLY A 54 -16.82 10.15 -0.83
N LEU A 55 -16.74 8.88 -1.14
CA LEU A 55 -17.57 7.83 -0.59
C LEU A 55 -16.74 6.59 -0.29
N LEU A 56 -16.90 6.02 0.89
CA LEU A 56 -16.51 4.66 1.17
C LEU A 56 -17.56 3.72 0.56
N ILE A 57 -17.19 2.97 -0.44
CA ILE A 57 -18.09 2.03 -1.08
C ILE A 57 -17.93 0.62 -0.50
N GLN A 58 -19.05 -0.08 -0.41
CA GLN A 58 -19.01 -1.53 -0.29
C GLN A 58 -18.76 -2.14 -1.66
N ASN A 59 -18.08 -3.27 -1.71
CA ASN A 59 -17.71 -3.98 -2.93
C ASN A 59 -18.93 -4.70 -3.55
N THR A 60 -19.98 -3.93 -3.86
CA THR A 60 -21.25 -4.40 -4.42
C THR A 60 -21.60 -3.56 -5.65
N THR A 61 -22.31 -4.15 -6.61
CA THR A 61 -22.78 -3.44 -7.82
C THR A 61 -23.58 -2.19 -7.47
N PHE A 62 -24.47 -2.26 -6.50
CA PHE A 62 -25.28 -1.11 -6.06
C PHE A 62 -24.44 0.06 -5.53
N GLY A 63 -23.41 -0.22 -4.73
CA GLY A 63 -22.55 0.85 -4.18
C GLY A 63 -21.74 1.59 -5.25
N LEU A 64 -21.43 0.93 -6.37
CA LEU A 64 -20.75 1.54 -7.52
C LEU A 64 -21.67 2.49 -8.29
N ASP A 65 -22.90 2.07 -8.57
CA ASP A 65 -23.89 2.87 -9.28
C ASP A 65 -24.30 4.09 -8.45
N ASP A 66 -24.54 3.91 -7.17
CA ASP A 66 -24.85 5.00 -6.23
C ASP A 66 -23.73 6.05 -6.20
N ALA A 67 -22.47 5.63 -6.14
CA ALA A 67 -21.33 6.55 -6.16
C ALA A 67 -21.28 7.38 -7.45
N PHE A 68 -21.59 6.76 -8.57
CA PHE A 68 -21.65 7.43 -9.86
C PHE A 68 -22.80 8.44 -9.93
N ASP A 69 -24.00 8.04 -9.53
CA ASP A 69 -25.21 8.87 -9.56
C ASP A 69 -25.10 10.06 -8.61
N LEU A 70 -24.43 9.93 -7.49
CA LEU A 70 -24.11 11.02 -6.57
C LEU A 70 -23.05 12.00 -7.11
N GLY A 71 -22.42 11.68 -8.22
CA GLY A 71 -21.39 12.51 -8.86
C GLY A 71 -20.13 12.65 -8.02
N VAL A 72 -19.81 11.67 -7.17
CA VAL A 72 -18.55 11.67 -6.42
C VAL A 72 -17.37 11.38 -7.36
N LYS A 73 -16.21 11.93 -7.04
CA LYS A 73 -14.96 11.75 -7.80
C LYS A 73 -13.89 11.02 -7.02
N HIS A 74 -14.09 10.80 -5.73
CA HIS A 74 -13.21 10.06 -4.87
C HIS A 74 -13.96 8.90 -4.24
N VAL A 75 -13.39 7.72 -4.31
CA VAL A 75 -13.92 6.53 -3.64
C VAL A 75 -12.84 5.88 -2.80
N ILE A 76 -13.25 5.29 -1.70
CA ILE A 76 -12.38 4.55 -0.79
C ILE A 76 -12.75 3.08 -0.88
N VAL A 77 -11.74 2.22 -0.98
CA VAL A 77 -11.87 0.76 -0.94
C VAL A 77 -11.03 0.23 0.20
N ASN A 78 -11.64 -0.50 1.10
CA ASN A 78 -10.91 -1.22 2.15
C ASN A 78 -10.33 -2.52 1.60
N ILE A 79 -9.05 -2.75 1.83
CA ILE A 79 -8.33 -3.97 1.44
C ILE A 79 -7.78 -4.65 2.72
N PRO A 80 -8.57 -5.50 3.37
CA PRO A 80 -8.10 -6.27 4.51
C PRO A 80 -7.12 -7.36 4.07
N PHE A 81 -5.96 -7.45 4.71
CA PHE A 81 -4.92 -8.41 4.35
C PHE A 81 -5.34 -9.86 4.56
N ASN A 82 -6.13 -10.12 5.60
CA ASN A 82 -6.70 -11.45 5.84
C ASN A 82 -7.66 -11.92 4.74
N HIS A 83 -8.11 -11.04 3.86
CA HIS A 83 -8.94 -11.40 2.71
C HIS A 83 -8.11 -11.62 1.45
N ILE A 84 -7.14 -10.74 1.17
CA ILE A 84 -6.36 -10.83 -0.07
C ILE A 84 -5.23 -11.85 -0.02
N LEU A 85 -4.73 -12.18 1.17
CA LEU A 85 -3.74 -13.23 1.33
C LEU A 85 -4.41 -14.60 1.20
N GLY A 86 -3.84 -15.50 0.41
CA GLY A 86 -4.45 -16.79 0.11
C GLY A 86 -3.69 -17.57 -0.94
N THR A 87 -4.38 -18.13 -1.92
CA THR A 87 -3.79 -18.96 -2.97
C THR A 87 -4.24 -18.54 -4.36
N GLY A 88 -3.49 -18.95 -5.38
CA GLY A 88 -3.84 -18.77 -6.78
C GLY A 88 -3.05 -17.67 -7.49
N ILE A 89 -2.40 -16.75 -6.77
CA ILE A 89 -1.44 -15.80 -7.32
C ILE A 89 -0.16 -15.89 -6.51
N ASP A 90 0.95 -16.17 -7.18
CA ASP A 90 2.29 -16.12 -6.63
C ASP A 90 2.96 -14.80 -7.03
N TYR A 91 3.47 -14.06 -6.05
CA TYR A 91 4.17 -12.80 -6.26
C TYR A 91 5.56 -12.88 -5.63
N VAL A 92 6.59 -12.73 -6.45
CA VAL A 92 7.97 -12.75 -5.96
C VAL A 92 8.42 -11.33 -5.67
N TYR A 93 8.79 -11.09 -4.41
CA TYR A 93 9.32 -9.83 -3.97
C TYR A 93 10.58 -10.07 -3.13
N ASP A 94 11.67 -9.43 -3.50
CA ASP A 94 12.98 -9.54 -2.84
C ASP A 94 13.44 -11.00 -2.60
N GLY A 95 13.22 -11.87 -3.62
CA GLY A 95 13.61 -13.28 -3.61
C GLY A 95 12.72 -14.21 -2.78
N LYS A 96 11.67 -13.70 -2.14
CA LYS A 96 10.66 -14.48 -1.40
C LYS A 96 9.34 -14.48 -2.16
N THR A 97 8.64 -15.61 -2.15
CA THR A 97 7.30 -15.74 -2.76
C THR A 97 6.22 -15.48 -1.73
N TYR A 98 5.27 -14.62 -2.09
CA TYR A 98 4.07 -14.28 -1.33
C TYR A 98 2.84 -14.74 -2.10
N HIS A 99 1.80 -15.17 -1.39
CA HIS A 99 0.64 -15.81 -1.98
C HIS A 99 -0.63 -14.97 -1.77
N PHE A 100 -1.36 -14.72 -2.85
CA PHE A 100 -2.60 -13.95 -2.82
C PHE A 100 -3.76 -14.76 -3.34
N SER A 101 -4.96 -14.48 -2.81
CA SER A 101 -6.20 -15.10 -3.26
C SER A 101 -6.59 -14.59 -4.64
N SER A 102 -6.55 -15.45 -5.67
CA SER A 102 -6.96 -15.07 -7.02
C SER A 102 -8.42 -14.66 -7.10
N GLU A 103 -9.30 -15.27 -6.31
CA GLU A 103 -10.73 -14.95 -6.28
C GLU A 103 -10.98 -13.57 -5.69
N VAL A 104 -10.39 -13.29 -4.54
CA VAL A 104 -10.57 -12.00 -3.84
C VAL A 104 -9.92 -10.86 -4.64
N VAL A 105 -8.72 -11.10 -5.18
CA VAL A 105 -8.04 -10.11 -6.03
C VAL A 105 -8.87 -9.82 -7.28
N ALA A 106 -9.45 -10.81 -7.94
CA ALA A 106 -10.34 -10.59 -9.09
C ALA A 106 -11.57 -9.71 -8.75
N THR A 107 -12.08 -9.83 -7.53
CA THR A 107 -13.16 -8.96 -7.06
C THR A 107 -12.70 -7.50 -6.95
N TYR A 108 -11.51 -7.26 -6.38
CA TYR A 108 -10.92 -5.91 -6.34
C TYR A 108 -10.58 -5.38 -7.74
N ASP A 109 -10.07 -6.23 -8.65
CA ASP A 109 -9.80 -5.85 -10.04
C ASP A 109 -11.04 -5.28 -10.71
N ASN A 110 -12.17 -5.98 -10.59
CA ASN A 110 -13.43 -5.55 -11.19
C ASN A 110 -13.93 -4.24 -10.57
N THR A 111 -13.87 -4.13 -9.25
CA THR A 111 -14.32 -2.93 -8.52
C THR A 111 -13.47 -1.71 -8.89
N ILE A 112 -12.14 -1.83 -8.78
CA ILE A 112 -11.23 -0.72 -9.03
C ILE A 112 -11.28 -0.30 -10.50
N ARG A 113 -11.33 -1.28 -11.43
CA ARG A 113 -11.47 -0.99 -12.87
C ARG A 113 -12.75 -0.22 -13.16
N SER A 114 -13.90 -0.69 -12.65
CA SER A 114 -15.20 -0.02 -12.88
C SER A 114 -15.21 1.44 -12.41
N MET A 115 -14.51 1.75 -11.34
CA MET A 115 -14.38 3.12 -10.84
C MET A 115 -13.41 3.95 -11.69
N SER A 116 -12.26 3.37 -12.06
CA SER A 116 -11.25 4.03 -12.88
C SER A 116 -11.80 4.36 -14.28
N GLU A 117 -12.57 3.46 -14.89
CA GLU A 117 -13.25 3.69 -16.18
C GLU A 117 -14.26 4.87 -16.11
N LYS A 118 -14.74 5.18 -14.92
CA LYS A 118 -15.62 6.35 -14.67
C LYS A 118 -14.85 7.60 -14.21
N ASN A 119 -13.52 7.60 -14.35
CA ASN A 119 -12.63 8.69 -13.94
C ASN A 119 -12.75 9.04 -12.44
N MET A 120 -12.95 8.04 -11.59
CA MET A 120 -12.92 8.21 -10.14
C MET A 120 -11.52 7.95 -9.63
N ILE A 121 -11.10 8.74 -8.64
CA ILE A 121 -9.88 8.51 -7.89
C ILE A 121 -10.19 7.45 -6.83
N VAL A 122 -9.43 6.35 -6.84
CA VAL A 122 -9.59 5.26 -5.88
C VAL A 122 -8.50 5.34 -4.83
N THR A 123 -8.91 5.46 -3.57
CA THR A 123 -8.01 5.37 -2.42
C THR A 123 -8.16 4.00 -1.77
N ALA A 124 -7.11 3.18 -1.81
CA ALA A 124 -7.06 1.91 -1.13
C ALA A 124 -6.62 2.09 0.33
N VAL A 125 -7.45 1.67 1.27
CA VAL A 125 -7.11 1.63 2.70
C VAL A 125 -6.67 0.21 3.06
N LEU A 126 -5.41 0.09 3.42
CA LEU A 126 -4.82 -1.19 3.80
C LEU A 126 -5.12 -1.49 5.27
N LEU A 127 -5.76 -2.61 5.52
CA LEU A 127 -6.23 -3.00 6.85
C LEU A 127 -5.59 -4.32 7.28
N ASN A 128 -4.97 -4.34 8.46
CA ASN A 128 -4.36 -5.53 9.03
C ASN A 128 -5.42 -6.35 9.78
N GLY A 129 -6.24 -7.11 9.05
CA GLY A 129 -7.17 -8.08 9.62
C GLY A 129 -6.42 -9.32 10.11
N TRP A 130 -6.93 -9.96 11.18
CA TRP A 130 -6.31 -11.16 11.74
C TRP A 130 -6.13 -12.26 10.70
N ASN A 131 -4.91 -12.80 10.61
CA ASN A 131 -4.57 -13.95 9.78
C ASN A 131 -3.49 -14.80 10.47
N ALA A 132 -3.84 -16.03 10.83
CA ALA A 132 -2.91 -16.95 11.49
C ALA A 132 -1.72 -17.36 10.61
N ASN A 133 -1.82 -17.19 9.29
CA ASN A 133 -0.74 -17.54 8.35
C ASN A 133 0.29 -16.41 8.15
N THR A 134 0.05 -15.24 8.71
CA THR A 134 0.97 -14.09 8.67
C THR A 134 1.19 -13.51 10.07
N PRO A 135 1.66 -14.34 11.02
CA PRO A 135 1.83 -13.91 12.42
C PRO A 135 2.84 -12.77 12.56
N GLU A 136 3.77 -12.63 11.63
CA GLU A 136 4.78 -11.59 11.61
C GLU A 136 4.20 -10.17 11.46
N LEU A 137 2.98 -10.03 10.96
CA LEU A 137 2.28 -8.74 10.84
C LEU A 137 1.62 -8.29 12.15
N PHE A 138 1.66 -9.11 13.20
CA PHE A 138 1.02 -8.84 14.47
C PHE A 138 2.05 -8.75 15.60
N TYR A 139 1.65 -8.05 16.66
CA TYR A 139 2.46 -8.00 17.87
C TYR A 139 2.70 -9.43 18.39
N PRO A 140 3.94 -9.79 18.81
CA PRO A 140 4.32 -11.18 19.17
C PRO A 140 3.49 -11.82 20.29
N GLY A 141 2.78 -11.02 21.08
CA GLY A 141 1.85 -11.52 22.10
C GLY A 141 0.45 -11.83 21.58
N LEU A 142 0.15 -11.50 20.31
CA LEU A 142 -1.14 -11.76 19.69
C LEU A 142 -1.09 -13.08 18.93
N THR A 143 -1.38 -14.19 19.62
CA THR A 143 -1.30 -15.55 19.08
C THR A 143 -2.63 -16.09 18.54
N GLU A 144 -3.72 -15.40 18.86
CA GLU A 144 -5.07 -15.74 18.41
C GLU A 144 -5.91 -14.48 18.21
N GLN A 145 -6.95 -14.56 17.43
CA GLN A 145 -7.89 -13.44 17.28
C GLN A 145 -8.68 -13.26 18.59
N PRO A 146 -8.53 -12.11 19.28
CA PRO A 146 -9.29 -11.86 20.48
C PRO A 146 -10.79 -11.82 20.19
N SER A 147 -11.58 -12.54 20.96
CA SER A 147 -13.05 -12.42 20.92
C SER A 147 -13.48 -11.06 21.46
N ASN A 148 -14.37 -10.36 20.76
CA ASN A 148 -14.98 -9.09 21.16
C ASN A 148 -14.06 -7.85 21.15
N VAL A 149 -12.98 -7.86 20.37
CA VAL A 149 -12.06 -6.73 20.24
C VAL A 149 -11.98 -6.30 18.76
N ALA A 150 -11.17 -5.29 18.49
CA ALA A 150 -11.02 -4.70 17.16
C ALA A 150 -10.84 -5.72 16.05
N THR A 151 -11.48 -5.46 14.92
CA THR A 151 -11.36 -6.31 13.71
C THR A 151 -10.01 -6.14 13.03
N TYR A 152 -9.36 -4.97 13.21
CA TYR A 152 -8.11 -4.59 12.59
C TYR A 152 -7.08 -4.16 13.63
N TYR A 153 -5.82 -4.40 13.31
CA TYR A 153 -4.67 -4.23 14.20
C TYR A 153 -3.63 -3.32 13.55
N GLY A 154 -2.76 -2.73 14.36
CA GLY A 154 -1.58 -2.04 13.85
C GLY A 154 -0.63 -3.02 13.15
N PHE A 155 0.06 -2.56 12.12
CA PHE A 155 1.11 -3.35 11.49
C PHE A 155 2.33 -3.45 12.39
N HIS A 156 2.83 -4.68 12.61
CA HIS A 156 4.05 -4.92 13.33
C HIS A 156 5.23 -4.89 12.37
N VAL A 157 5.96 -3.79 12.37
CA VAL A 157 7.10 -3.54 11.47
C VAL A 157 8.44 -3.40 12.22
N SER A 158 8.49 -3.81 13.47
CA SER A 158 9.73 -3.78 14.27
C SER A 158 10.63 -4.99 14.02
N THR A 159 10.13 -6.05 13.37
CA THR A 159 10.92 -7.16 12.86
C THR A 159 11.15 -7.01 11.37
N GLN A 160 12.30 -7.53 10.89
CA GLN A 160 12.59 -7.52 9.45
C GLN A 160 11.52 -8.28 8.66
N GLU A 161 11.06 -9.42 9.19
CA GLU A 161 10.06 -10.26 8.54
C GLU A 161 8.71 -9.53 8.39
N GLY A 162 8.20 -8.89 9.44
CA GLY A 162 6.95 -8.12 9.36
C GLY A 162 7.07 -6.93 8.43
N TYR A 163 8.21 -6.24 8.43
CA TYR A 163 8.50 -5.15 7.51
C TYR A 163 8.52 -5.62 6.05
N ASP A 164 9.20 -6.74 5.76
CA ASP A 164 9.31 -7.28 4.40
C ASP A 164 7.96 -7.79 3.88
N THR A 165 7.17 -8.46 4.74
CA THR A 165 5.83 -8.91 4.36
C THR A 165 4.92 -7.72 4.05
N LEU A 166 4.93 -6.67 4.85
CA LEU A 166 4.15 -5.46 4.57
C LEU A 166 4.58 -4.80 3.25
N ARG A 167 5.90 -4.69 3.01
CA ARG A 167 6.43 -4.13 1.76
C ARG A 167 6.01 -4.96 0.54
N ALA A 168 6.07 -6.27 0.64
CA ALA A 168 5.67 -7.16 -0.45
C ALA A 168 4.20 -7.01 -0.81
N ILE A 169 3.31 -6.92 0.20
CA ILE A 169 1.88 -6.69 -0.02
C ILE A 169 1.65 -5.32 -0.66
N ALA A 170 2.30 -4.28 -0.15
CA ALA A 170 2.19 -2.94 -0.72
C ALA A 170 2.71 -2.88 -2.17
N ALA A 171 3.83 -3.55 -2.45
CA ALA A 171 4.40 -3.64 -3.80
C ALA A 171 3.46 -4.38 -4.77
N PHE A 172 2.90 -5.52 -4.34
CA PHE A 172 1.91 -6.26 -5.13
C PHE A 172 0.72 -5.38 -5.53
N LEU A 173 0.16 -4.65 -4.57
CA LEU A 173 -0.98 -3.76 -4.81
C LEU A 173 -0.60 -2.57 -5.70
N ALA A 174 0.59 -2.00 -5.49
CA ALA A 174 1.08 -0.90 -6.31
C ALA A 174 1.36 -1.34 -7.76
N ASP A 175 1.98 -2.49 -7.96
CA ASP A 175 2.24 -3.05 -9.29
C ASP A 175 0.93 -3.37 -10.03
N ARG A 176 -0.10 -3.80 -9.28
CA ARG A 176 -1.37 -4.18 -9.87
C ARG A 176 -2.30 -3.00 -10.15
N TYR A 177 -2.33 -2.01 -9.27
CA TYR A 177 -3.31 -0.91 -9.32
C TYR A 177 -2.70 0.47 -9.54
N GLY A 178 -1.38 0.60 -9.49
CA GLY A 178 -0.68 1.87 -9.65
C GLY A 178 -0.66 2.41 -11.08
N SER A 179 -1.06 1.60 -12.08
CA SER A 179 -1.02 1.96 -13.50
C SER A 179 -2.32 1.61 -14.25
N ILE A 180 -3.46 1.83 -13.64
CA ILE A 180 -4.76 1.39 -14.16
C ILE A 180 -5.18 2.10 -15.46
N ASN A 181 -4.45 3.08 -15.91
CA ASN A 181 -4.71 3.77 -17.18
C ASN A 181 -3.77 3.34 -18.31
N SER A 182 -3.12 2.19 -18.18
CA SER A 182 -2.28 1.63 -19.26
C SER A 182 -2.92 0.43 -19.93
#